data_c252356d6103f7057816ccbdfc9aaa26
#
_entry.id   c252356d6103f7057816ccbdfc9aaa26
#
_cell.length_a   1.000
_cell.length_b   1.000
_cell.length_c   1.000
_cell.angle_alpha   90.00
_cell.angle_beta   90.00
_cell.angle_gamma   90.00
#
_symmetry.space_group_name_H-M   'P 1'
#
loop_
_entity.id
_entity.type
_entity.pdbx_description
1 polymer ?
#
loop_
_entity_poly.entity_id
_entity_poly.type
_entity_poly.pdbx_seq_one_letter_code
_entity_poly.pdbx_strand_id
1 'polypeptide(L)'
;MPKKQAIANPVVAQDLPESFEAAMAELTELVARMEAGELKLEASVSAYQRGSELIKYCAAQLDSVEQQVKILEAGMLKPFIA
;
A
#
# COMPACT_ATOMS: atom_id res chain seq x y z
N MET A 1 13.87 22.58 10.15
CA MET A 1 13.87 22.10 9.96
C MET A 1 13.79 21.53 9.79
N PRO A 2 13.81 21.50 9.68
CA PRO A 2 13.73 20.69 9.39
C PRO A 2 13.59 20.10 9.06
N LYS A 3 13.67 20.08 9.00
CA LYS A 3 13.66 19.50 8.63
C LYS A 3 13.65 18.76 8.32
N LYS A 4 13.78 18.57 8.31
CA LYS A 4 13.98 17.90 7.99
C LYS A 4 13.66 17.16 7.49
N GLN A 5 13.63 17.33 7.46
CA GLN A 5 13.43 16.76 7.02
C GLN A 5 13.28 16.13 6.32
N ALA A 6 13.18 16.20 6.34
CA ALA A 6 13.05 15.72 5.53
C ALA A 6 13.55 15.00 4.97
N ILE A 7 13.98 14.89 4.80
CA ILE A 7 14.62 14.42 4.21
C ILE A 7 14.65 13.09 3.96
N ALA A 8 14.81 12.62 4.00
CA ALA A 8 14.90 11.59 3.76
C ALA A 8 14.05 10.53 3.68
N ASN A 9 14.00 10.19 3.70
CA ASN A 9 13.34 9.37 3.62
C ASN A 9 12.37 8.89 4.27
N PRO A 10 12.46 8.76 5.05
CA PRO A 10 11.28 8.47 5.80
C PRO A 10 10.10 9.19 5.27
N VAL A 11 10.37 10.05 4.43
CA VAL A 11 9.31 10.68 3.67
C VAL A 11 8.32 9.65 3.18
N VAL A 12 8.86 8.53 2.74
CA VAL A 12 8.02 7.46 2.25
C VAL A 12 7.06 6.96 3.31
N ALA A 13 7.56 6.75 4.51
CA ALA A 13 6.71 6.28 5.58
C ALA A 13 5.63 7.29 5.91
N GLN A 14 5.95 8.58 5.75
CA GLN A 14 4.99 9.63 6.04
C GLN A 14 3.91 9.72 4.97
N ASP A 15 4.18 9.16 3.80
CA ASP A 15 3.27 9.22 2.68
C ASP A 15 2.42 7.98 2.53
N LEU A 16 2.19 7.27 3.63
CA LEU A 16 1.34 6.10 3.58
C LEU A 16 -0.06 6.48 3.16
N PRO A 17 -0.70 5.65 2.33
CA PRO A 17 -2.07 5.94 1.90
C PRO A 17 -3.03 5.92 3.08
N GLU A 18 -4.12 6.62 2.93
CA GLU A 18 -5.13 6.68 3.98
C GLU A 18 -5.91 5.38 4.10
N SER A 19 -6.00 4.62 3.01
CA SER A 19 -6.80 3.42 2.97
C SER A 19 -6.30 2.51 1.86
N PHE A 20 -6.78 1.27 1.90
CA PHE A 20 -6.51 0.31 0.84
C PHE A 20 -7.01 0.85 -0.50
N GLU A 21 -8.22 1.40 -0.49
CA GLU A 21 -8.81 1.92 -1.73
C GLU A 21 -8.01 3.07 -2.30
N ALA A 22 -7.54 3.96 -1.43
CA ALA A 22 -6.71 5.07 -1.88
C ALA A 22 -5.40 4.56 -2.47
N ALA A 23 -4.81 3.55 -1.85
CA ALA A 23 -3.57 2.96 -2.35
C ALA A 23 -3.79 2.33 -3.73
N MET A 24 -4.89 1.61 -3.90
CA MET A 24 -5.19 0.98 -5.18
C MET A 24 -5.44 2.00 -6.27
N ALA A 25 -6.12 3.11 -5.93
CA ALA A 25 -6.36 4.16 -6.90
C ALA A 25 -5.05 4.79 -7.36
N GLU A 26 -4.16 5.06 -6.42
CA GLU A 26 -2.87 5.64 -6.76
C GLU A 26 -2.05 4.68 -7.60
N LEU A 27 -2.04 3.41 -7.22
CA LEU A 27 -1.28 2.40 -7.97
C LEU A 27 -1.80 2.27 -9.40
N THR A 28 -3.12 2.26 -9.55
CA THR A 28 -3.73 2.17 -10.88
C THR A 28 -3.31 3.34 -11.75
N GLU A 29 -3.30 4.53 -11.19
CA GLU A 29 -2.90 5.71 -11.94
C GLU A 29 -1.42 5.65 -12.32
N LEU A 30 -0.56 5.22 -11.41
CA LEU A 30 0.86 5.09 -11.69
C LEU A 30 1.10 4.11 -12.84
N VAL A 31 0.45 2.96 -12.79
CA VAL A 31 0.61 1.96 -13.82
C VAL A 31 0.13 2.49 -15.17
N ALA A 32 -1.01 3.17 -15.17
CA ALA A 32 -1.55 3.73 -16.41
C ALA A 32 -0.59 4.72 -17.04
N ARG A 33 0.01 5.57 -16.23
CA ARG A 33 0.96 6.56 -16.74
C ARG A 33 2.23 5.90 -17.25
N MET A 34 2.69 4.84 -16.59
CA MET A 34 3.86 4.12 -17.04
C MET A 34 3.58 3.41 -18.35
N GLU A 35 2.40 2.80 -18.47
CA GLU A 35 2.02 2.10 -19.70
C GLU A 35 1.84 3.06 -20.87
N ALA A 36 1.38 4.28 -20.57
CA ALA A 36 1.22 5.29 -21.61
C ALA A 36 2.55 5.86 -22.08
N GLY A 37 3.63 5.56 -21.37
CA GLY A 37 4.95 6.06 -21.74
C GLY A 37 5.09 7.56 -21.50
N GLU A 38 4.31 8.10 -20.58
CA GLU A 38 4.33 9.53 -20.30
C GLU A 38 5.47 9.96 -19.41
N LEU A 39 6.10 9.02 -18.70
CA LEU A 39 7.09 9.34 -17.71
C LEU A 39 8.50 9.28 -18.27
N LYS A 40 9.30 10.26 -17.92
CA LYS A 40 10.73 10.22 -18.21
C LYS A 40 11.37 9.17 -17.32
N LEU A 41 12.61 8.81 -17.66
CA LEU A 41 13.30 7.72 -16.97
C LEU A 41 13.32 7.91 -15.45
N GLU A 42 13.71 9.10 -15.01
CA GLU A 42 13.79 9.35 -13.57
C GLU A 42 12.43 9.25 -12.91
N ALA A 43 11.40 9.78 -13.58
CA ALA A 43 10.05 9.69 -13.04
C ALA A 43 9.55 8.25 -13.03
N SER A 44 9.98 7.46 -14.00
CA SER A 44 9.61 6.04 -14.04
C SER A 44 10.21 5.28 -12.87
N VAL A 45 11.46 5.59 -12.51
CA VAL A 45 12.09 4.95 -11.37
C VAL A 45 11.35 5.32 -10.09
N SER A 46 11.02 6.61 -9.93
CA SER A 46 10.28 7.05 -8.75
C SER A 46 8.90 6.40 -8.69
N ALA A 47 8.23 6.31 -9.83
CA ALA A 47 6.92 5.68 -9.89
C ALA A 47 7.01 4.20 -9.53
N TYR A 48 8.06 3.53 -9.97
CA TYR A 48 8.26 2.13 -9.64
C TYR A 48 8.45 1.96 -8.13
N GLN A 49 9.27 2.82 -7.54
CA GLN A 49 9.49 2.76 -6.09
C GLN A 49 8.20 3.01 -5.33
N ARG A 50 7.46 4.02 -5.75
CA ARG A 50 6.17 4.32 -5.11
C ARG A 50 5.21 3.15 -5.27
N GLY A 51 5.15 2.59 -6.48
CA GLY A 51 4.29 1.45 -6.73
C GLY A 51 4.63 0.26 -5.85
N SER A 52 5.93 0.01 -5.66
CA SER A 52 6.35 -1.08 -4.78
C SER A 52 5.87 -0.87 -3.36
N GLU A 53 5.95 0.37 -2.88
CA GLU A 53 5.49 0.69 -1.54
C GLU A 53 3.99 0.53 -1.40
N LEU A 54 3.25 0.94 -2.42
CA LEU A 54 1.80 0.78 -2.41
C LEU A 54 1.42 -0.69 -2.41
N ILE A 55 2.14 -1.49 -3.17
CA ILE A 55 1.89 -2.93 -3.20
C ILE A 55 2.14 -3.54 -1.83
N LYS A 56 3.24 -3.16 -1.19
CA LYS A 56 3.53 -3.66 0.15
C LYS A 56 2.46 -3.26 1.15
N TYR A 57 2.00 -2.01 1.05
CA TYR A 57 0.96 -1.54 1.92
C TYR A 57 -0.33 -2.34 1.72
N CYS A 58 -0.72 -2.55 0.47
CA CYS A 58 -1.93 -3.30 0.17
C CYS A 58 -1.80 -4.75 0.64
N ALA A 59 -0.64 -5.35 0.44
CA ALA A 59 -0.42 -6.73 0.87
C ALA A 59 -0.55 -6.85 2.39
N ALA A 60 0.01 -5.88 3.12
CA ALA A 60 -0.09 -5.88 4.56
C ALA A 60 -1.53 -5.71 5.02
N GLN A 61 -2.27 -4.85 4.35
CA GLN A 61 -3.67 -4.65 4.68
C GLN A 61 -4.49 -5.91 4.45
N LEU A 62 -4.26 -6.56 3.31
CA LEU A 62 -4.96 -7.81 3.01
C LEU A 62 -4.62 -8.90 4.01
N ASP A 63 -3.34 -8.98 4.39
CA ASP A 63 -2.93 -9.97 5.37
C ASP A 63 -3.62 -9.72 6.71
N SER A 64 -3.70 -8.47 7.12
CA SER A 64 -4.36 -8.11 8.36
C SER A 64 -5.83 -8.50 8.34
N VAL A 65 -6.51 -8.22 7.23
CA VAL A 65 -7.92 -8.58 7.08
C VAL A 65 -8.09 -10.09 7.11
N GLU A 66 -7.18 -10.80 6.43
CA GLU A 66 -7.25 -12.25 6.41
C GLU A 66 -7.12 -12.83 7.82
N GLN A 67 -6.21 -12.27 8.62
CA GLN A 67 -6.06 -12.71 9.99
C GLN A 67 -7.31 -12.45 10.80
N GLN A 68 -7.93 -11.29 10.60
CA GLN A 68 -9.16 -10.97 11.32
C GLN A 68 -10.29 -11.91 10.93
N VAL A 69 -10.38 -12.24 9.65
CA VAL A 69 -11.41 -13.16 9.18
C VAL A 69 -11.22 -14.53 9.80
N LYS A 70 -9.99 -15.00 9.87
CA LYS A 70 -9.71 -16.29 10.48
C LYS A 70 -10.12 -16.33 11.94
N ILE A 71 -9.85 -15.25 12.65
CA ILE A 71 -10.22 -15.16 14.07
C ILE A 71 -11.75 -15.19 14.20
N LEU A 72 -12.44 -14.45 13.35
CA LEU A 72 -13.90 -14.44 13.38
C LEU A 72 -14.48 -15.79 13.06
N GLU A 73 -13.93 -16.46 12.06
CA GLU A 73 -14.41 -17.79 11.69
C GLU A 73 -14.23 -18.77 12.83
N ALA A 74 -13.07 -18.72 13.49
CA ALA A 74 -12.81 -19.59 14.61
C ALA A 74 -13.81 -19.34 15.73
N GLY A 75 -14.10 -18.08 16.00
CA GLY A 75 -15.06 -17.73 17.03
C GLY A 75 -16.46 -18.17 16.70
N MET A 76 -16.82 -18.10 15.43
CA MET A 76 -18.15 -18.51 15.00
C MET A 76 -18.31 -20.03 15.04
N LEU A 77 -17.27 -20.75 14.69
CA LEU A 77 -17.35 -22.21 14.61
C LEU A 77 -17.31 -22.87 15.97
N LYS A 78 -16.52 -22.32 16.89
CA LYS A 78 -16.36 -22.94 18.19
C LYS A 78 -17.66 -23.18 18.94
N PRO A 79 -18.56 -22.18 19.00
CA PRO A 79 -19.82 -22.39 19.71
C PRO A 79 -20.66 -23.53 19.12
N PHE A 80 -20.59 -23.71 17.82
CA PHE A 80 -21.35 -24.76 17.18
C PHE A 80 -20.76 -26.13 17.44
N ILE A 81 -19.46 -26.19 17.56
CA ILE A 81 -18.77 -27.45 17.78
C ILE A 81 -18.89 -27.90 19.23
N ALA A 82 -18.81 -26.94 20.12
CA ALA A 82 -18.87 -27.25 21.54
C ALA A 82 -20.27 -27.63 21.94
#